data_4c82aa97e67dfe8b176abebe6cf3cc17
#
_entry.id   4c82aa97e67dfe8b176abebe6cf3cc17
#
_cell.length_a   1.000
_cell.length_b   1.000
_cell.length_c   1.000
_cell.angle_alpha   90.00
_cell.angle_beta   90.00
_cell.angle_gamma   90.00
#
_symmetry.space_group_name_H-M   'P 1'
#
loop_
_entity.id
_entity.type
_entity.pdbx_description
1 polymer ?
#
loop_
_entity_poly.entity_id
_entity_poly.type
_entity_poly.pdbx_seq_one_letter_code
_entity_poly.pdbx_strand_id
1 'polypeptide(L)'
;QIQLVQSGPELKKPGETVKISCKSSGYTFTDCSMHWVQQAPGKGLKWMGWINTETDEPTYADDFQGRFAFSLETSSSTAYLQINNLKNEDTATYFCARCKYMDYWGQGTSVTVSS
;
A
#
# COMPACT_ATOMS: atom_id res chain seq x y z
N GLN A 1 17.78 11.53 -5.73
CA GLN A 1 16.36 11.77 -5.70
C GLN A 1 15.57 10.57 -5.23
N ILE A 2 14.75 10.84 -4.26
CA ILE A 2 13.92 9.81 -3.64
C ILE A 2 12.70 9.57 -4.52
N GLN A 3 12.43 8.31 -4.80
CA GLN A 3 11.26 7.91 -5.58
C GLN A 3 10.58 6.69 -4.97
N LEU A 4 9.26 6.68 -5.02
CA LEU A 4 8.44 5.51 -4.72
C LEU A 4 7.63 5.23 -5.97
N VAL A 5 7.83 4.06 -6.57
CA VAL A 5 7.16 3.69 -7.82
C VAL A 5 6.28 2.48 -7.58
N GLN A 6 5.00 2.65 -7.83
CA GLN A 6 4.00 1.61 -7.59
C GLN A 6 3.66 0.85 -8.86
N SER A 7 3.12 -0.37 -8.67
CA SER A 7 2.66 -1.20 -9.77
C SER A 7 1.42 -0.60 -10.43
N GLY A 8 1.07 -1.10 -11.62
CA GLY A 8 0.03 -0.55 -12.46
C GLY A 8 -1.38 -0.88 -12.00
N PRO A 9 -2.38 -0.34 -12.70
CA PRO A 9 -3.78 -0.51 -12.32
C PRO A 9 -4.23 -1.96 -12.39
N GLU A 10 -5.18 -2.31 -11.52
CA GLU A 10 -5.70 -3.66 -11.37
C GLU A 10 -7.21 -3.67 -11.57
N LEU A 11 -7.69 -4.58 -12.39
CA LEU A 11 -9.12 -4.82 -12.57
C LEU A 11 -9.41 -6.21 -12.01
N LYS A 12 -10.26 -6.27 -10.99
CA LYS A 12 -10.51 -7.50 -10.24
C LYS A 12 -12.00 -7.73 -10.06
N LYS A 13 -12.32 -8.97 -9.71
CA LYS A 13 -13.69 -9.38 -9.37
C LYS A 13 -13.76 -9.62 -7.85
N PRO A 14 -14.96 -9.48 -7.26
CA PRO A 14 -15.13 -9.79 -5.84
C PRO A 14 -14.63 -11.20 -5.53
N GLY A 15 -13.97 -11.34 -4.39
CA GLY A 15 -13.41 -12.61 -3.95
C GLY A 15 -11.97 -12.84 -4.38
N GLU A 16 -11.49 -12.11 -5.36
CA GLU A 16 -10.10 -12.25 -5.81
C GLU A 16 -9.12 -11.58 -4.85
N THR A 17 -7.84 -11.79 -5.10
CA THR A 17 -6.74 -11.20 -4.31
C THR A 17 -5.93 -10.29 -5.23
N VAL A 18 -5.49 -9.15 -4.69
CA VAL A 18 -4.59 -8.25 -5.40
C VAL A 18 -3.36 -8.01 -4.54
N LYS A 19 -2.20 -7.85 -5.20
CA LYS A 19 -0.96 -7.51 -4.52
C LYS A 19 -0.33 -6.33 -5.25
N ILE A 20 -0.15 -5.23 -4.54
CA ILE A 20 0.38 -3.98 -5.06
C ILE A 20 1.81 -3.83 -4.57
N SER A 21 2.72 -3.43 -5.44
CA SER A 21 4.11 -3.19 -5.05
C SER A 21 4.42 -1.70 -5.00
N CYS A 22 5.39 -1.37 -4.17
CA CYS A 22 5.90 -0.01 -4.00
C CYS A 22 7.41 -0.12 -3.89
N LYS A 23 8.12 0.19 -4.98
CA LYS A 23 9.57 0.09 -5.03
C LYS A 23 10.19 1.45 -4.72
N SER A 24 11.07 1.48 -3.74
CA SER A 24 11.72 2.70 -3.32
C SER A 24 13.13 2.80 -3.88
N SER A 25 13.61 4.02 -4.06
CA SER A 25 14.97 4.31 -4.47
C SER A 25 15.40 5.68 -3.96
N GLY A 26 16.72 5.90 -3.92
CA GLY A 26 17.29 7.20 -3.55
C GLY A 26 17.54 7.38 -2.07
N TYR A 27 17.29 6.38 -1.26
CA TYR A 27 17.55 6.42 0.19
C TYR A 27 17.69 4.99 0.71
N THR A 28 18.14 4.85 1.96
CA THR A 28 18.26 3.54 2.59
C THR A 28 16.86 3.09 3.04
N PHE A 29 16.37 2.03 2.43
CA PHE A 29 14.98 1.56 2.60
C PHE A 29 14.61 1.38 4.07
N THR A 30 15.53 0.85 4.89
CA THR A 30 15.24 0.57 6.30
C THR A 30 15.29 1.81 7.19
N ASP A 31 15.63 2.98 6.65
CA ASP A 31 15.63 4.22 7.44
C ASP A 31 14.23 4.77 7.68
N CYS A 32 13.24 4.34 6.91
CA CYS A 32 11.88 4.85 7.02
C CYS A 32 10.88 3.72 7.09
N SER A 33 9.86 3.90 7.93
CA SER A 33 8.66 3.07 7.86
C SER A 33 7.96 3.28 6.52
N MET A 34 7.15 2.31 6.10
CA MET A 34 6.33 2.46 4.91
C MET A 34 4.86 2.48 5.31
N HIS A 35 4.13 3.48 4.83
CA HIS A 35 2.73 3.69 5.14
C HIS A 35 1.87 3.45 3.92
N TRP A 36 0.63 3.02 4.14
CA TRP A 36 -0.33 2.81 3.07
C TRP A 36 -1.56 3.66 3.32
N VAL A 37 -2.09 4.24 2.24
CA VAL A 37 -3.22 5.16 2.31
C VAL A 37 -4.20 4.79 1.22
N GLN A 38 -5.50 4.75 1.56
CA GLN A 38 -6.57 4.45 0.63
C GLN A 38 -7.33 5.73 0.30
N GLN A 39 -7.64 5.91 -0.97
CA GLN A 39 -8.53 6.99 -1.40
C GLN A 39 -9.64 6.41 -2.27
N ALA A 40 -10.82 6.25 -1.69
CA ALA A 40 -12.00 5.80 -2.42
C ALA A 40 -12.52 6.94 -3.30
N PRO A 41 -13.23 6.62 -4.40
CA PRO A 41 -13.72 7.65 -5.32
C PRO A 41 -14.55 8.70 -4.60
N GLY A 42 -14.19 9.97 -4.80
CA GLY A 42 -14.91 11.10 -4.22
C GLY A 42 -14.72 11.27 -2.73
N LYS A 43 -13.77 10.55 -2.12
CA LYS A 43 -13.54 10.61 -0.68
C LYS A 43 -12.12 11.07 -0.38
N GLY A 44 -11.89 11.44 0.88
CA GLY A 44 -10.57 11.85 1.32
C GLY A 44 -9.64 10.68 1.56
N LEU A 45 -8.43 11.00 1.95
CA LEU A 45 -7.40 10.00 2.25
C LEU A 45 -7.72 9.30 3.56
N LYS A 46 -7.47 7.99 3.59
CA LYS A 46 -7.71 7.17 4.78
C LYS A 46 -6.46 6.36 5.06
N TRP A 47 -5.83 6.60 6.19
CA TRP A 47 -4.60 5.91 6.57
C TRP A 47 -4.93 4.47 6.92
N MET A 48 -4.20 3.54 6.30
CA MET A 48 -4.43 2.10 6.47
C MET A 48 -3.53 1.48 7.53
N GLY A 49 -2.40 2.11 7.80
CA GLY A 49 -1.41 1.56 8.72
C GLY A 49 -0.01 1.69 8.14
N TRP A 50 0.93 0.99 8.76
CA TRP A 50 2.33 1.07 8.37
C TRP A 50 3.04 -0.24 8.65
N ILE A 51 4.21 -0.40 8.05
CA ILE A 51 5.07 -1.54 8.32
C ILE A 51 6.46 -1.02 8.71
N ASN A 52 7.02 -1.62 9.75
CA ASN A 52 8.36 -1.31 10.20
C ASN A 52 9.36 -2.02 9.27
N THR A 53 10.18 -1.23 8.57
CA THR A 53 11.08 -1.80 7.57
C THR A 53 12.30 -2.48 8.17
N GLU A 54 12.54 -2.33 9.46
CA GLU A 54 13.63 -3.02 10.15
C GLU A 54 13.19 -4.35 10.75
N THR A 55 11.95 -4.44 11.21
CA THR A 55 11.46 -5.62 11.92
C THR A 55 10.45 -6.43 11.12
N ASP A 56 9.94 -5.90 10.01
CA ASP A 56 8.86 -6.47 9.20
C ASP A 56 7.52 -6.52 9.93
N GLU A 57 7.36 -5.82 11.04
CA GLU A 57 6.12 -5.84 11.80
C GLU A 57 5.13 -4.81 11.26
N PRO A 58 3.93 -5.24 10.86
CA PRO A 58 2.89 -4.33 10.41
C PRO A 58 2.00 -3.87 11.56
N THR A 59 1.45 -2.67 11.43
CA THR A 59 0.41 -2.15 12.31
C THR A 59 -0.73 -1.69 11.41
N TYR A 60 -1.92 -2.24 11.63
CA TYR A 60 -3.09 -1.92 10.81
C TYR A 60 -4.03 -0.99 11.55
N ALA A 61 -4.55 0.03 10.86
CA ALA A 61 -5.65 0.83 11.39
C ALA A 61 -6.89 -0.07 11.54
N ASP A 62 -7.78 0.30 12.47
CA ASP A 62 -8.91 -0.55 12.84
C ASP A 62 -9.74 -1.00 11.64
N ASP A 63 -10.00 -0.09 10.70
CA ASP A 63 -10.84 -0.39 9.54
C ASP A 63 -10.17 -1.33 8.54
N PHE A 64 -8.87 -1.60 8.72
CA PHE A 64 -8.10 -2.39 7.76
C PHE A 64 -7.52 -3.66 8.37
N GLN A 65 -8.07 -4.09 9.47
CA GLN A 65 -7.64 -5.37 10.06
C GLN A 65 -8.40 -6.51 9.41
N GLY A 66 -7.68 -7.57 9.07
CA GLY A 66 -8.26 -8.81 8.57
C GLY A 66 -7.85 -9.13 7.14
N ARG A 67 -8.39 -8.45 6.15
CA ARG A 67 -8.17 -8.81 4.76
C ARG A 67 -6.95 -8.15 4.11
N PHE A 68 -6.30 -7.24 4.83
CA PHE A 68 -5.18 -6.44 4.32
C PHE A 68 -3.88 -6.92 4.95
N ALA A 69 -2.84 -7.08 4.14
CA ALA A 69 -1.54 -7.53 4.62
C ALA A 69 -0.43 -6.68 4.02
N PHE A 70 0.41 -6.12 4.88
CA PHE A 70 1.63 -5.43 4.49
C PHE A 70 2.79 -6.39 4.55
N SER A 71 3.68 -6.33 3.57
CA SER A 71 4.89 -7.15 3.57
C SER A 71 6.02 -6.39 2.89
N LEU A 72 7.23 -6.96 2.99
CA LEU A 72 8.44 -6.35 2.46
C LEU A 72 9.26 -7.38 1.71
N GLU A 73 9.99 -6.89 0.71
CA GLU A 73 11.14 -7.58 0.16
C GLU A 73 12.31 -6.60 0.25
N THR A 74 13.04 -6.68 1.37
CA THR A 74 14.07 -5.70 1.69
C THR A 74 15.21 -5.69 0.67
N SER A 75 15.54 -6.86 0.13
CA SER A 75 16.62 -6.97 -0.86
C SER A 75 16.38 -6.14 -2.11
N SER A 76 15.12 -5.89 -2.45
CA SER A 76 14.75 -5.07 -3.60
C SER A 76 14.15 -3.73 -3.21
N SER A 77 14.21 -3.37 -1.91
CA SER A 77 13.65 -2.12 -1.39
C SER A 77 12.19 -1.94 -1.79
N THR A 78 11.42 -3.02 -1.69
CA THR A 78 10.03 -3.04 -2.14
C THR A 78 9.11 -3.36 -0.98
N ALA A 79 8.01 -2.61 -0.87
CA ALA A 79 6.93 -2.87 0.05
C ALA A 79 5.71 -3.35 -0.74
N TYR A 80 4.89 -4.19 -0.10
CA TYR A 80 3.71 -4.76 -0.73
C TYR A 80 2.48 -4.56 0.13
N LEU A 81 1.36 -4.30 -0.55
CA LEU A 81 0.03 -4.34 0.04
C LEU A 81 -0.75 -5.45 -0.65
N GLN A 82 -1.23 -6.41 0.12
CA GLN A 82 -2.09 -7.46 -0.40
C GLN A 82 -3.48 -7.32 0.19
N ILE A 83 -4.49 -7.41 -0.67
CA ILE A 83 -5.89 -7.36 -0.25
C ILE A 83 -6.52 -8.68 -0.66
N ASN A 84 -7.00 -9.42 0.32
CA ASN A 84 -7.64 -10.73 0.11
C ASN A 84 -9.14 -10.57 0.09
N ASN A 85 -9.81 -11.50 -0.61
CA ASN A 85 -11.26 -11.56 -0.64
C ASN A 85 -11.86 -10.18 -0.98
N LEU A 86 -11.48 -9.66 -2.13
CA LEU A 86 -11.84 -8.32 -2.55
C LEU A 86 -13.35 -8.11 -2.56
N LYS A 87 -13.76 -6.90 -2.16
CA LYS A 87 -15.14 -6.46 -2.16
C LYS A 87 -15.29 -5.23 -3.04
N ASN A 88 -16.50 -4.95 -3.48
CA ASN A 88 -16.75 -3.77 -4.34
C ASN A 88 -16.28 -2.48 -3.66
N GLU A 89 -16.44 -2.38 -2.36
CA GLU A 89 -16.04 -1.19 -1.60
C GLU A 89 -14.53 -1.02 -1.49
N ASP A 90 -13.73 -2.00 -1.90
CA ASP A 90 -12.28 -1.85 -1.95
C ASP A 90 -11.81 -1.07 -3.18
N THR A 91 -12.71 -0.76 -4.10
CA THR A 91 -12.41 0.08 -5.25
C THR A 91 -11.88 1.43 -4.76
N ALA A 92 -10.63 1.72 -5.10
CA ALA A 92 -9.93 2.90 -4.59
C ALA A 92 -8.58 3.01 -5.27
N THR A 93 -7.92 4.15 -5.05
CA THR A 93 -6.51 4.31 -5.35
C THR A 93 -5.74 4.10 -4.06
N TYR A 94 -4.69 3.30 -4.11
CA TYR A 94 -3.87 2.98 -2.96
C TYR A 94 -2.49 3.59 -3.13
N PHE A 95 -2.03 4.30 -2.10
CA PHE A 95 -0.74 4.98 -2.13
C PHE A 95 0.18 4.40 -1.07
N CYS A 96 1.46 4.30 -1.38
CA CYS A 96 2.49 4.11 -0.37
C CYS A 96 3.13 5.47 -0.10
N ALA A 97 3.60 5.66 1.14
CA ALA A 97 4.29 6.88 1.53
C ALA A 97 5.35 6.52 2.56
N ARG A 98 6.51 7.17 2.49
CA ARG A 98 7.61 6.81 3.38
C ARG A 98 7.64 7.69 4.60
N CYS A 99 8.14 7.10 5.69
CA CYS A 99 8.42 7.74 6.96
C CYS A 99 7.14 8.20 7.66
N LYS A 100 7.31 8.42 8.95
CA LYS A 100 6.25 8.85 9.85
C LYS A 100 5.50 10.09 9.34
N TYR A 101 6.20 11.00 8.68
CA TYR A 101 5.60 12.23 8.18
C TYR A 101 5.10 12.13 6.75
N MET A 102 5.29 10.97 6.11
CA MET A 102 4.82 10.73 4.74
C MET A 102 5.24 11.85 3.79
N ASP A 103 6.56 12.10 3.76
CA ASP A 103 7.13 13.20 2.99
C ASP A 103 7.25 12.91 1.49
N TYR A 104 7.31 11.63 1.10
CA TYR A 104 7.34 11.19 -0.29
C TYR A 104 6.30 10.11 -0.51
N TRP A 105 5.58 10.21 -1.61
CA TRP A 105 4.46 9.33 -1.94
C TRP A 105 4.70 8.63 -3.26
N GLY A 106 4.21 7.41 -3.38
CA GLY A 106 4.09 6.75 -4.68
C GLY A 106 3.02 7.45 -5.53
N GLN A 107 2.98 7.11 -6.81
CA GLN A 107 2.03 7.73 -7.74
C GLN A 107 0.60 7.20 -7.58
N GLY A 108 0.43 6.14 -6.81
CA GLY A 108 -0.86 5.53 -6.60
C GLY A 108 -1.10 4.34 -7.53
N THR A 109 -1.86 3.38 -7.04
CA THR A 109 -2.30 2.22 -7.81
C THR A 109 -3.82 2.15 -7.74
N SER A 110 -4.46 2.23 -8.89
CA SER A 110 -5.92 2.13 -8.99
C SER A 110 -6.33 0.67 -8.94
N VAL A 111 -7.23 0.33 -8.03
CA VAL A 111 -7.84 -1.01 -7.95
C VAL A 111 -9.34 -0.85 -8.18
N THR A 112 -9.85 -1.50 -9.22
CA THR A 112 -11.27 -1.50 -9.53
C THR A 112 -11.81 -2.90 -9.34
N VAL A 113 -12.81 -3.04 -8.47
CA VAL A 113 -13.47 -4.32 -8.19
C VAL A 113 -14.91 -4.23 -8.68
N SER A 114 -15.25 -5.08 -9.63
CA SER A 114 -16.61 -5.09 -10.18
C SER A 114 -17.04 -6.49 -10.53
N SER A 115 -18.30 -6.74 -10.33
CA SER A 115 -18.92 -8.06 -10.59
C SER A 115 -19.04 -8.36 -12.10
#